data_b7b606a5b49b2a3d7ed1c6c4e436201c
#
_entry.id   b7b606a5b49b2a3d7ed1c6c4e436201c
#
_cell.length_a   1.000
_cell.length_b   1.000
_cell.length_c   1.000
_cell.angle_alpha   90.00
_cell.angle_beta   90.00
_cell.angle_gamma   90.00
#
_symmetry.space_group_name_H-M   'P 1'
#
loop_
_entity.id
_entity.type
_entity.pdbx_description
1 polymer ?
#
loop_
_entity_poly.entity_id
_entity_poly.type
_entity_poly.pdbx_seq_one_letter_code
_entity_poly.pdbx_strand_id
1 'polypeptide(L)'
;NHDFDLPSWSELLVYDQYSIGNFLCLHEPPGSDFSKNCSFDEARARRVHPELNEDKVLICGHLHPGATLKGKGRFRVKMKAFFFNDWIGILPAFGALTGHYSLAENGTYFGIAENYIVPLGDWDK
;
A
#
# COMPACT_ATOMS: atom_id res chain seq x y z
N ASN A 1 12.39 -4.78 -8.88
CA ASN A 1 11.21 -4.95 -9.71
C ASN A 1 10.67 -3.66 -10.29
N HIS A 2 11.34 -2.57 -10.01
CA HIS A 2 10.83 -1.27 -10.35
C HIS A 2 11.78 -0.45 -11.20
N ASP A 3 12.82 -1.08 -11.68
CA ASP A 3 13.93 -0.38 -12.30
C ASP A 3 13.86 -0.38 -13.82
N PHE A 4 12.67 -0.47 -14.36
CA PHE A 4 12.54 -0.35 -15.81
C PHE A 4 12.41 1.12 -16.20
N ASP A 5 13.03 1.47 -17.31
CA ASP A 5 12.95 2.82 -17.82
C ASP A 5 11.65 3.01 -18.59
N LEU A 6 11.02 4.17 -18.41
CA LEU A 6 9.87 4.51 -19.21
C LEU A 6 10.30 4.85 -20.62
N PRO A 7 9.47 4.51 -21.61
CA PRO A 7 9.81 4.86 -23.00
C PRO A 7 9.96 6.36 -23.18
N SER A 8 10.91 6.76 -24.00
CA SER A 8 11.20 8.18 -24.23
C SER A 8 10.05 8.92 -24.91
N TRP A 9 9.14 8.20 -25.58
CA TRP A 9 7.97 8.82 -26.19
C TRP A 9 6.88 9.16 -25.18
N SER A 10 7.04 8.68 -23.96
CA SER A 10 6.04 8.92 -22.92
C SER A 10 6.08 10.37 -22.46
N GLU A 11 4.92 10.98 -22.36
CA GLU A 11 4.78 12.33 -21.79
C GLU A 11 4.63 12.31 -20.29
N LEU A 12 4.81 11.15 -19.67
CA LEU A 12 4.67 11.01 -18.23
C LEU A 12 5.79 11.73 -17.50
N LEU A 13 5.40 12.48 -16.48
CA LEU A 13 6.35 13.09 -15.56
C LEU A 13 6.58 12.11 -14.41
N VAL A 14 7.84 11.88 -14.08
CA VAL A 14 8.21 10.92 -13.05
C VAL A 14 8.87 11.66 -11.89
N TYR A 15 8.35 11.45 -10.70
CA TYR A 15 8.83 12.09 -9.47
C TYR A 15 9.22 11.04 -8.45
N ASP A 16 10.25 11.33 -7.65
CA ASP A 16 10.60 10.50 -6.52
C ASP A 16 9.57 10.64 -5.40
N GLN A 17 9.00 11.81 -5.27
CA GLN A 17 7.91 12.06 -4.36
C GLN A 17 7.03 13.16 -4.92
N TYR A 18 5.79 13.19 -4.50
CA TYR A 18 4.85 14.18 -4.98
C TYR A 18 3.85 14.52 -3.88
N SER A 19 3.68 15.83 -3.63
CA SER A 19 2.69 16.30 -2.66
C SER A 19 1.48 16.87 -3.38
N ILE A 20 0.32 16.43 -2.99
CA ILE A 20 -0.93 16.96 -3.51
C ILE A 20 -1.95 17.07 -2.38
N GLY A 21 -2.42 18.30 -2.11
CA GLY A 21 -3.32 18.52 -0.98
C GLY A 21 -2.71 18.03 0.31
N ASN A 22 -3.44 17.17 1.01
CA ASN A 22 -3.00 16.61 2.28
C ASN A 22 -2.25 15.27 2.12
N PHE A 23 -1.84 14.95 0.90
CA PHE A 23 -1.18 13.67 0.63
C PHE A 23 0.26 13.86 0.21
N LEU A 24 1.13 13.03 0.79
CA LEU A 24 2.49 12.86 0.31
C LEU A 24 2.59 11.49 -0.35
N CYS A 25 2.97 11.47 -1.62
CA CYS A 25 3.03 10.24 -2.40
C CYS A 25 4.47 9.81 -2.59
N LEU A 26 4.76 8.57 -2.22
CA LEU A 26 6.07 7.94 -2.38
C LEU A 26 5.89 6.57 -2.99
N HIS A 27 6.96 6.03 -3.59
CA HIS A 27 6.89 4.66 -4.09
C HIS A 27 6.81 3.65 -2.96
N GLU A 28 7.67 3.78 -1.95
CA GLU A 28 7.68 2.86 -0.83
C GLU A 28 7.63 3.61 0.50
N PRO A 29 7.09 2.99 1.55
CA PRO A 29 7.03 3.65 2.85
C PRO A 29 8.42 3.84 3.43
N PRO A 30 8.74 5.05 3.91
CA PRO A 30 10.00 5.27 4.62
C PRO A 30 10.05 4.40 5.86
N GLY A 31 11.19 3.78 6.10
CA GLY A 31 11.36 2.94 7.27
C GLY A 31 10.76 1.55 7.14
N SER A 32 10.33 1.17 5.97
CA SER A 32 9.88 -0.19 5.75
C SER A 32 11.05 -1.16 5.88
N ASP A 33 10.77 -2.32 6.43
CA ASP A 33 11.78 -3.34 6.62
C ASP A 33 11.20 -4.68 6.18
N PHE A 34 11.58 -5.10 5.00
CA PHE A 34 11.07 -6.34 4.43
C PHE A 34 11.55 -7.58 5.16
N SER A 35 12.62 -7.45 5.93
CA SER A 35 13.09 -8.59 6.73
C SER A 35 12.20 -8.86 7.94
N LYS A 36 11.30 -7.94 8.26
CA LYS A 36 10.46 -8.01 9.45
C LYS A 36 8.98 -7.91 9.12
N ASN A 37 8.49 -8.84 8.29
CA ASN A 37 7.06 -8.95 7.97
C ASN A 37 6.46 -7.72 7.29
N CYS A 38 7.25 -7.03 6.48
CA CYS A 38 6.80 -5.85 5.75
C CYS A 38 6.22 -4.77 6.68
N SER A 39 6.79 -4.63 7.86
CA SER A 39 6.36 -3.59 8.78
C SER A 39 6.94 -2.23 8.40
N PHE A 40 6.31 -1.18 8.86
CA PHE A 40 6.76 0.19 8.64
C PHE A 40 6.49 1.00 9.90
N ASP A 41 7.30 2.04 10.10
CA ASP A 41 7.34 2.79 11.34
C ASP A 41 6.95 4.24 11.09
N GLU A 42 5.84 4.67 11.67
CA GLU A 42 5.34 6.03 11.52
C GLU A 42 6.34 7.06 12.03
N ALA A 43 6.91 6.83 13.20
CA ALA A 43 7.86 7.78 13.78
C ALA A 43 9.08 7.97 12.90
N ARG A 44 9.58 6.88 12.35
CA ARG A 44 10.72 6.94 11.44
C ARG A 44 10.37 7.64 10.14
N ALA A 45 9.18 7.37 9.61
CA ALA A 45 8.72 8.00 8.39
C ALA A 45 8.65 9.52 8.56
N ARG A 46 8.15 9.98 9.69
CA ARG A 46 8.04 11.42 9.95
C ARG A 46 9.39 12.08 10.16
N ARG A 47 10.37 11.33 10.68
CA ARG A 47 11.74 11.85 10.80
C ARG A 47 12.42 12.00 9.44
N VAL A 48 12.21 11.03 8.57
CA VAL A 48 12.82 11.05 7.23
C VAL A 48 12.15 12.10 6.35
N HIS A 49 10.85 12.27 6.51
CA HIS A 49 10.06 13.24 5.74
C HIS A 49 9.33 14.19 6.68
N PRO A 50 10.00 15.27 7.09
CA PRO A 50 9.38 16.24 8.01
C PRO A 50 8.10 16.88 7.46
N GLU A 51 7.94 16.91 6.14
CA GLU A 51 6.71 17.42 5.52
C GLU A 51 5.52 16.51 5.80
N LEU A 52 5.76 15.29 6.26
CA LEU A 52 4.70 14.37 6.66
C LEU A 52 4.28 14.68 8.10
N ASN A 53 3.59 15.79 8.28
CA ASN A 53 3.13 16.22 9.59
C ASN A 53 1.74 15.64 9.87
N GLU A 54 1.12 16.06 10.99
CA GLU A 54 -0.15 15.50 11.43
C GLU A 54 -1.29 15.71 10.44
N ASP A 55 -1.17 16.70 9.57
CA ASP A 55 -2.22 17.02 8.60
C ASP A 55 -2.06 16.27 7.30
N LYS A 56 -1.01 15.51 7.13
CA LYS A 56 -0.75 14.80 5.89
C LYS A 56 -0.78 13.31 6.06
N VAL A 57 -1.26 12.64 5.02
CA VAL A 57 -1.30 11.18 4.92
C VAL A 57 -0.32 10.75 3.85
N LEU A 58 0.46 9.73 4.15
CA LEU A 58 1.37 9.13 3.20
C LEU A 58 0.61 8.17 2.29
N ILE A 59 0.80 8.28 0.98
CA ILE A 59 0.28 7.33 0.01
C ILE A 59 1.47 6.68 -0.68
N CYS A 60 1.51 5.37 -0.66
CA CYS A 60 2.64 4.65 -1.27
C CYS A 60 2.18 3.33 -1.88
N GLY A 61 3.11 2.66 -2.53
CA GLY A 61 2.89 1.33 -3.08
C GLY A 61 3.95 0.39 -2.55
N HIS A 62 4.53 -0.41 -3.45
CA HIS A 62 5.69 -1.28 -3.22
C HIS A 62 5.43 -2.49 -2.33
N LEU A 63 4.68 -2.36 -1.25
CA LEU A 63 4.46 -3.47 -0.31
C LEU A 63 3.46 -4.51 -0.80
N HIS A 64 2.71 -4.21 -1.84
CA HIS A 64 1.76 -5.12 -2.46
C HIS A 64 0.80 -5.75 -1.44
N PRO A 65 0.01 -4.94 -0.73
CA PRO A 65 -0.85 -5.51 0.29
C PRO A 65 -1.89 -6.46 -0.29
N GLY A 66 -2.17 -7.50 0.47
CA GLY A 66 -3.16 -8.48 0.14
C GLY A 66 -4.04 -8.79 1.32
N ALA A 67 -5.21 -9.32 1.04
CA ALA A 67 -6.16 -9.69 2.06
C ALA A 67 -6.75 -11.05 1.72
N THR A 68 -7.26 -11.73 2.75
CA THR A 68 -7.90 -13.03 2.57
C THR A 68 -9.33 -12.92 3.04
N LEU A 69 -10.25 -13.21 2.13
CA LEU A 69 -11.66 -13.33 2.47
C LEU A 69 -11.92 -14.77 2.87
N LYS A 70 -12.45 -14.96 4.07
CA LYS A 70 -12.77 -16.28 4.60
C LYS A 70 -14.27 -16.47 4.56
N GLY A 71 -14.69 -17.59 4.00
CA GLY A 71 -16.09 -17.98 4.00
C GLY A 71 -16.32 -19.15 4.92
N LYS A 72 -17.48 -19.77 4.78
CA LYS A 72 -17.83 -20.95 5.57
C LYS A 72 -16.92 -22.12 5.21
N GLY A 73 -16.59 -22.94 6.22
CA GLY A 73 -15.74 -24.08 6.02
C GLY A 73 -14.30 -23.67 5.71
N ARG A 74 -13.76 -24.26 4.65
CA ARG A 74 -12.37 -23.97 4.24
C ARG A 74 -12.27 -22.97 3.10
N PHE A 75 -13.36 -22.29 2.82
CA PHE A 75 -13.37 -21.32 1.73
C PHE A 75 -12.47 -20.14 2.08
N ARG A 76 -11.49 -19.88 1.22
CA ARG A 76 -10.57 -18.76 1.37
C ARG A 76 -10.23 -18.21 0.01
N VAL A 77 -10.29 -16.90 -0.13
CA VAL A 77 -9.89 -16.21 -1.35
C VAL A 77 -8.89 -15.14 -0.98
N LYS A 78 -7.71 -15.22 -1.58
CA LYS A 78 -6.69 -14.18 -1.45
C LYS A 78 -6.87 -13.19 -2.59
N MET A 79 -6.73 -11.93 -2.27
CA MET A 79 -6.90 -10.87 -3.25
C MET A 79 -5.96 -9.70 -2.97
N LYS A 80 -5.67 -8.94 -4.01
CA LYS A 80 -4.96 -7.69 -3.85
C LYS A 80 -5.86 -6.73 -3.08
N ALA A 81 -5.25 -5.85 -2.30
CA ALA A 81 -6.01 -4.96 -1.46
C ALA A 81 -5.34 -3.60 -1.35
N PHE A 82 -6.16 -2.60 -1.10
CA PHE A 82 -5.71 -1.34 -0.52
C PHE A 82 -5.62 -1.52 0.99
N PHE A 83 -4.68 -0.85 1.61
CA PHE A 83 -4.56 -0.81 3.05
C PHE A 83 -4.55 0.64 3.51
N PHE A 84 -5.32 0.94 4.57
CA PHE A 84 -5.37 2.29 5.13
C PHE A 84 -5.36 2.25 6.65
N ASN A 85 -4.64 3.20 7.23
CA ASN A 85 -4.76 3.50 8.65
C ASN A 85 -4.71 5.02 8.82
N ASP A 86 -4.44 5.50 10.05
CA ASP A 86 -4.54 6.93 10.35
C ASP A 86 -3.51 7.80 9.61
N TRP A 87 -2.41 7.22 9.18
CA TRP A 87 -1.33 8.03 8.62
C TRP A 87 -0.83 7.55 7.26
N ILE A 88 -1.21 6.36 6.83
CA ILE A 88 -0.69 5.80 5.58
C ILE A 88 -1.78 5.05 4.82
N GLY A 89 -1.75 5.22 3.50
CA GLY A 89 -2.50 4.38 2.57
C GLY A 89 -1.53 3.67 1.66
N ILE A 90 -1.75 2.39 1.41
CA ILE A 90 -0.87 1.59 0.57
C ILE A 90 -1.70 1.01 -0.57
N LEU A 91 -1.26 1.30 -1.78
CA LEU A 91 -1.95 0.87 -2.99
C LEU A 91 -1.59 -0.58 -3.31
N PRO A 92 -2.52 -1.32 -3.92
CA PRO A 92 -2.26 -2.69 -4.31
C PRO A 92 -1.28 -2.77 -5.49
N ALA A 93 -0.75 -3.98 -5.72
CA ALA A 93 0.10 -4.22 -6.87
C ALA A 93 -0.67 -3.94 -8.15
N PHE A 94 -0.06 -3.20 -9.07
CA PHE A 94 -0.68 -2.85 -10.33
C PHE A 94 -0.64 -4.02 -11.32
N GLY A 95 0.47 -4.75 -11.37
CA GLY A 95 0.64 -5.83 -12.33
C GLY A 95 -0.20 -7.05 -12.02
N ALA A 96 -0.73 -7.69 -13.07
CA ALA A 96 -1.60 -8.85 -12.89
C ALA A 96 -0.87 -10.06 -12.31
N LEU A 97 0.41 -10.19 -12.61
CA LEU A 97 1.20 -11.34 -12.18
C LEU A 97 2.00 -11.07 -10.90
N THR A 98 1.89 -9.88 -10.36
CA THR A 98 2.61 -9.54 -9.13
C THR A 98 1.87 -10.14 -7.94
N GLY A 99 2.61 -10.81 -7.06
CA GLY A 99 2.05 -11.37 -5.85
C GLY A 99 1.63 -10.28 -4.87
N HIS A 100 1.02 -10.71 -3.76
CA HIS A 100 0.61 -9.80 -2.71
C HIS A 100 0.91 -10.43 -1.36
N TYR A 101 1.03 -9.59 -0.34
CA TYR A 101 1.51 -10.00 0.97
C TYR A 101 0.61 -9.49 2.07
N SER A 102 0.51 -10.25 3.15
CA SER A 102 -0.17 -9.77 4.35
C SER A 102 0.75 -8.81 5.09
N LEU A 103 0.18 -7.70 5.50
CA LEU A 103 0.90 -6.72 6.30
C LEU A 103 0.71 -7.03 7.78
N ALA A 104 1.74 -6.75 8.57
CA ALA A 104 1.67 -6.97 10.01
C ALA A 104 1.00 -5.82 10.76
N GLU A 105 0.46 -4.86 10.05
CA GLU A 105 -0.09 -3.65 10.63
C GLU A 105 -1.60 -3.73 10.77
N ASN A 106 -2.11 -3.06 11.80
CA ASN A 106 -3.55 -2.91 11.99
C ASN A 106 -4.09 -1.80 11.09
N GLY A 107 -5.21 -2.06 10.46
CA GLY A 107 -5.82 -1.09 9.58
C GLY A 107 -7.01 -1.67 8.86
N THR A 108 -7.49 -0.93 7.89
CA THR A 108 -8.64 -1.32 7.09
C THR A 108 -8.16 -1.77 5.72
N TYR A 109 -8.67 -2.91 5.27
CA TYR A 109 -8.35 -3.47 3.97
C TYR A 109 -9.55 -3.37 3.06
N PHE A 110 -9.29 -2.99 1.82
CA PHE A 110 -10.32 -3.02 0.76
C PHE A 110 -9.79 -3.95 -0.33
N GLY A 111 -10.37 -5.14 -0.40
CA GLY A 111 -9.96 -6.13 -1.37
C GLY A 111 -10.49 -5.83 -2.77
N ILE A 112 -9.78 -6.29 -3.77
CA ILE A 112 -10.18 -6.15 -5.16
C ILE A 112 -10.59 -7.52 -5.66
N ALA A 113 -11.89 -7.68 -5.95
CA ALA A 113 -12.46 -8.93 -6.47
C ALA A 113 -13.09 -8.62 -7.81
N GLU A 114 -12.36 -8.91 -8.88
CA GLU A 114 -12.76 -8.58 -10.25
C GLU A 114 -13.05 -7.08 -10.38
N ASN A 115 -14.31 -6.71 -10.51
CA ASN A 115 -14.73 -5.32 -10.68
C ASN A 115 -15.25 -4.70 -9.39
N TYR A 116 -15.10 -5.39 -8.26
CA TYR A 116 -15.65 -4.95 -6.99
C TYR A 116 -14.59 -4.62 -5.98
N ILE A 117 -14.88 -3.65 -5.14
CA ILE A 117 -14.07 -3.33 -3.97
C ILE A 117 -14.80 -3.90 -2.76
N VAL A 118 -14.13 -4.77 -2.03
CA VAL A 118 -14.71 -5.48 -0.89
C VAL A 118 -14.08 -4.96 0.39
N PRO A 119 -14.84 -4.25 1.24
CA PRO A 119 -14.28 -3.81 2.53
C PRO A 119 -14.14 -5.02 3.45
N LEU A 120 -12.94 -5.25 3.92
CA LEU A 120 -12.64 -6.38 4.81
C LEU A 120 -12.47 -5.94 6.25
N GLY A 121 -12.01 -4.72 6.44
CA GLY A 121 -12.00 -4.08 7.74
C GLY A 121 -11.60 -4.96 8.90
N ASP A 122 -12.20 -4.67 10.04
CA ASP A 122 -11.89 -5.35 11.29
C ASP A 122 -12.49 -6.73 11.43
N TRP A 123 -13.40 -7.12 10.56
CA TRP A 123 -14.06 -8.39 10.73
C TRP A 123 -13.36 -9.55 10.04
N ASP A 124 -12.19 -9.28 9.59
CA ASP A 124 -11.30 -10.32 9.06
C ASP A 124 -10.34 -10.83 10.14
N LYS A 125 -10.60 -10.49 11.36
CA LYS A 125 -9.77 -10.91 12.47
C LYS A 125 -10.10 -12.33 12.92
#